data_ded1eb6eece1db3257798900a06a3ebf
#
_entry.id   ded1eb6eece1db3257798900a06a3ebf
#
_cell.length_a   1.000
_cell.length_b   1.000
_cell.length_c   1.000
_cell.angle_alpha   90.00
_cell.angle_beta   90.00
_cell.angle_gamma   90.00
#
_symmetry.space_group_name_H-M   'P 1'
#
loop_
_entity.id
_entity.type
_entity.pdbx_description
1 polymer ?
#
loop_
_entity_poly.entity_id
_entity_poly.type
_entity_poly.pdbx_seq_one_letter_code
_entity_poly.pdbx_strand_id
1 'polypeptide(L)'
;MADLNKLLTPLFLNEEEVRKIIELLFFSYRDFTEGPDKVLEKINFGRAHHRVIYFVGKQKNLTIKELLSILKITKQSLSRVLNQLVNEKYITR
;
A
#
# COMPACT_ATOMS: atom_id res chain seq x y z
N MET A 1 16.68 9.35 13.09
CA MET A 1 15.42 10.03 12.85
C MET A 1 15.68 11.39 12.23
N ALA A 2 14.92 11.79 11.24
CA ALA A 2 15.10 13.10 10.60
C ALA A 2 14.88 14.25 11.59
N ASP A 3 15.59 15.36 11.37
CA ASP A 3 15.38 16.58 12.15
C ASP A 3 14.05 17.22 11.75
N LEU A 4 13.05 17.11 12.61
CA LEU A 4 11.72 17.63 12.36
C LEU A 4 11.71 19.15 12.20
N ASN A 5 12.60 19.86 12.88
CA ASN A 5 12.66 21.33 12.76
C ASN A 5 13.01 21.76 11.33
N LYS A 6 13.89 21.01 10.65
CA LYS A 6 14.21 21.29 9.24
C LYS A 6 13.04 21.03 8.33
N LEU A 7 12.23 20.00 8.62
CA LEU A 7 11.04 19.70 7.84
C LEU A 7 9.91 20.69 8.06
N LEU A 8 9.79 21.17 9.30
CA LEU A 8 8.70 22.06 9.70
C LEU A 8 8.87 23.49 9.21
N THR A 9 10.13 23.98 9.13
CA THR A 9 10.39 25.37 8.74
C THR A 9 9.75 25.75 7.40
N PRO A 10 9.88 24.97 6.32
CA PRO A 10 9.23 25.31 5.06
C PRO A 10 7.70 25.26 5.11
N LEU A 11 7.13 24.47 6.02
CA LEU A 11 5.68 24.29 6.15
C LEU A 11 5.07 25.20 7.20
N PHE A 12 5.89 25.93 7.96
CA PHE A 12 5.45 26.78 9.07
C PHE A 12 4.64 26.03 10.13
N LEU A 13 4.89 24.73 10.27
CA LEU A 13 4.23 23.89 11.26
C LEU A 13 5.17 23.63 12.43
N ASN A 14 4.64 23.51 13.64
CA ASN A 14 5.44 23.12 14.79
C ASN A 14 5.52 21.59 14.88
N GLU A 15 6.46 21.11 15.68
CA GLU A 15 6.73 19.67 15.84
C GLU A 15 5.49 18.90 16.32
N GLU A 16 4.73 19.48 17.24
CA GLU A 16 3.52 18.85 17.78
C GLU A 16 2.46 18.67 16.71
N GLU A 17 2.25 19.67 15.87
CA GLU A 17 1.28 19.60 14.77
C GLU A 17 1.65 18.51 13.76
N VAL A 18 2.94 18.43 13.42
CA VAL A 18 3.42 17.39 12.49
C VAL A 18 3.24 16.00 13.09
N ARG A 19 3.53 15.82 14.38
CA ARG A 19 3.32 14.55 15.06
C ARG A 19 1.86 14.13 15.04
N LYS A 20 0.93 15.07 15.26
CA LYS A 20 -0.51 14.80 15.17
C LYS A 20 -0.91 14.36 13.77
N ILE A 21 -0.38 15.03 12.73
CA ILE A 21 -0.65 14.66 11.34
C ILE A 21 -0.17 13.24 11.06
N ILE A 22 1.06 12.91 11.49
CA ILE A 22 1.63 11.57 11.30
C ILE A 22 0.78 10.51 12.02
N GLU A 23 0.37 10.78 13.25
CA GLU A 23 -0.49 9.86 14.01
C GLU A 23 -1.83 9.65 13.34
N LEU A 24 -2.47 10.71 12.87
CA LEU A 24 -3.74 10.62 12.16
C LEU A 24 -3.62 9.79 10.89
N LEU A 25 -2.56 9.99 10.12
CA LEU A 25 -2.29 9.16 8.94
C LEU A 25 -2.09 7.70 9.29
N PHE A 26 -1.31 7.43 10.34
CA PHE A 26 -1.05 6.07 10.79
C PHE A 26 -2.34 5.36 11.24
N PHE A 27 -3.11 5.99 12.12
CA PHE A 27 -4.32 5.37 12.65
C PHE A 27 -5.41 5.25 11.58
N SER A 28 -5.53 6.23 10.70
CA SER A 28 -6.48 6.18 9.59
C SER A 28 -6.15 5.02 8.64
N TYR A 29 -4.89 4.86 8.30
CA TYR A 29 -4.44 3.76 7.45
C TYR A 29 -4.66 2.41 8.13
N ARG A 30 -4.30 2.30 9.42
CA ARG A 30 -4.52 1.08 10.18
C ARG A 30 -5.99 0.67 10.20
N ASP A 31 -6.87 1.61 10.53
CA ASP A 31 -8.30 1.32 10.63
C ASP A 31 -8.92 1.05 9.26
N PHE A 32 -8.46 1.76 8.23
CA PHE A 32 -8.90 1.56 6.86
C PHE A 32 -8.55 0.17 6.33
N THR A 33 -7.37 -0.33 6.68
CA THR A 33 -6.87 -1.63 6.16
C THR A 33 -7.27 -2.82 7.03
N GLU A 34 -7.70 -2.62 8.27
CA GLU A 34 -7.97 -3.71 9.20
C GLU A 34 -9.02 -4.70 8.69
N GLY A 35 -10.14 -4.20 8.20
CA GLY A 35 -11.20 -5.05 7.66
C GLY A 35 -10.74 -5.87 6.45
N PRO A 36 -10.24 -5.21 5.39
CA PRO A 36 -9.70 -5.92 4.22
C PRO A 36 -8.57 -6.89 4.57
N ASP A 37 -7.66 -6.51 5.48
CA ASP A 37 -6.57 -7.39 5.89
C ASP A 37 -7.09 -8.67 6.53
N LYS A 38 -8.10 -8.58 7.39
CA LYS A 38 -8.72 -9.75 8.02
C LYS A 38 -9.39 -10.67 7.02
N VAL A 39 -10.09 -10.11 6.05
CA VAL A 39 -10.74 -10.89 4.99
C VAL A 39 -9.69 -11.65 4.16
N LEU A 40 -8.62 -10.95 3.77
CA LEU A 40 -7.54 -11.54 2.96
C LEU A 40 -6.74 -12.59 3.75
N GLU A 41 -6.57 -12.40 5.04
CA GLU A 41 -5.88 -13.37 5.90
C GLU A 41 -6.56 -14.73 5.88
N LYS A 42 -7.88 -14.77 5.80
CA LYS A 42 -8.65 -16.01 5.72
C LYS A 42 -8.31 -16.85 4.49
N ILE A 43 -7.83 -16.23 3.43
CA ILE A 43 -7.42 -16.90 2.20
C ILE A 43 -5.91 -16.86 2.01
N ASN A 44 -5.16 -16.59 3.07
CA ASN A 44 -3.69 -16.53 3.08
C ASN A 44 -3.12 -15.43 2.18
N PHE A 45 -3.83 -14.33 2.03
CA PHE A 45 -3.36 -13.16 1.33
C PHE A 45 -3.04 -12.04 2.31
N GLY A 46 -2.21 -11.10 1.89
CA GLY A 46 -1.80 -9.95 2.68
C GLY A 46 -2.02 -8.63 1.97
N ARG A 47 -1.38 -7.59 2.48
CA ARG A 47 -1.52 -6.22 1.95
C ARG A 47 -1.07 -6.08 0.50
N ALA A 48 0.00 -6.77 0.11
CA ALA A 48 0.48 -6.72 -1.27
C ALA A 48 -0.58 -7.27 -2.22
N HIS A 49 -1.23 -8.36 -1.85
CA HIS A 49 -2.33 -8.94 -2.63
C HIS A 49 -3.50 -7.95 -2.76
N HIS A 50 -3.88 -7.32 -1.67
CA HIS A 50 -4.95 -6.32 -1.65
C HIS A 50 -4.64 -5.17 -2.60
N ARG A 51 -3.44 -4.62 -2.55
CA ARG A 51 -3.02 -3.51 -3.39
C ARG A 51 -3.03 -3.88 -4.87
N VAL A 52 -2.53 -5.06 -5.21
CA VAL A 52 -2.55 -5.55 -6.60
C VAL A 52 -3.98 -5.69 -7.10
N ILE A 53 -4.85 -6.34 -6.34
CA ILE A 53 -6.25 -6.51 -6.72
C ILE A 53 -6.92 -5.15 -6.94
N TYR A 54 -6.68 -4.21 -6.04
CA TYR A 54 -7.27 -2.87 -6.14
C TYR A 54 -6.86 -2.16 -7.42
N PHE A 55 -5.56 -2.10 -7.71
CA PHE A 55 -5.09 -1.35 -8.89
C PHE A 55 -5.41 -2.06 -10.20
N VAL A 56 -5.36 -3.37 -10.24
CA VAL A 56 -5.75 -4.13 -11.42
C VAL A 56 -7.25 -3.97 -11.70
N GLY A 57 -8.06 -3.94 -10.66
CA GLY A 57 -9.51 -3.73 -10.81
C GLY A 57 -9.86 -2.29 -11.21
N LYS A 58 -9.07 -1.32 -10.77
CA LYS A 58 -9.31 0.10 -11.05
C LYS A 58 -8.90 0.48 -12.48
N GLN A 59 -7.82 -0.08 -12.99
CA GLN A 59 -7.25 0.31 -14.28
C GLN A 59 -7.06 -0.90 -15.17
N LYS A 60 -7.74 -0.91 -16.31
CA LYS A 60 -7.60 -1.98 -17.30
C LYS A 60 -6.23 -1.92 -17.99
N ASN A 61 -5.70 -3.07 -18.34
CA ASN A 61 -4.44 -3.21 -19.09
C ASN A 61 -3.23 -2.60 -18.36
N LEU A 62 -3.26 -2.65 -17.04
CA LEU A 62 -2.14 -2.19 -16.23
C LEU A 62 -0.93 -3.11 -16.43
N THR A 63 0.22 -2.53 -16.77
CA THR A 63 1.45 -3.29 -17.00
C THR A 63 2.16 -3.59 -15.68
N ILE A 64 3.02 -4.62 -15.70
CA ILE A 64 3.86 -4.95 -14.54
C ILE A 64 4.76 -3.77 -14.18
N LYS A 65 5.30 -3.08 -15.18
CA LYS A 65 6.14 -1.89 -14.95
C LYS A 65 5.38 -0.79 -14.22
N GLU A 66 4.14 -0.56 -14.61
CA GLU A 66 3.28 0.43 -13.94
C GLU A 66 2.97 0.02 -12.50
N LEU A 67 2.66 -1.26 -12.27
CA LEU A 67 2.44 -1.77 -10.91
C LEU A 67 3.66 -1.61 -10.02
N LEU A 68 4.84 -1.92 -10.53
CA LEU A 68 6.09 -1.73 -9.78
C LEU A 68 6.30 -0.27 -9.40
N SER A 69 5.99 0.65 -10.33
CA SER A 69 6.09 2.09 -10.08
C SER A 69 5.11 2.55 -9.00
N ILE A 70 3.89 2.06 -9.03
CA ILE A 70 2.85 2.43 -8.06
C ILE A 70 3.15 1.86 -6.68
N LEU A 71 3.44 0.56 -6.61
CA LEU A 71 3.58 -0.15 -5.34
C LEU A 71 4.95 0.01 -4.69
N LYS A 72 5.98 0.34 -5.49
CA LYS A 72 7.35 0.50 -5.02
C LYS A 72 7.87 -0.73 -4.25
N ILE A 73 7.58 -1.91 -4.78
CA ILE A 73 8.05 -3.19 -4.25
C ILE A 73 9.01 -3.83 -5.25
N THR A 74 9.70 -4.88 -4.81
CA THR A 74 10.62 -5.60 -5.70
C THR A 74 9.87 -6.39 -6.76
N LYS A 75 10.53 -6.60 -7.90
CA LYS A 75 9.98 -7.43 -8.98
C LYS A 75 9.68 -8.84 -8.49
N GLN A 76 10.53 -9.39 -7.63
CA GLN A 76 10.33 -10.73 -7.08
C GLN A 76 9.08 -10.81 -6.21
N SER A 77 8.88 -9.82 -5.34
CA SER A 77 7.68 -9.74 -4.49
C SER A 77 6.41 -9.64 -5.33
N LEU A 78 6.44 -8.78 -6.35
CA LEU A 78 5.28 -8.63 -7.23
C LEU A 78 5.00 -9.90 -8.02
N SER A 79 6.03 -10.57 -8.56
CA SER A 79 5.86 -11.82 -9.31
C SER A 79 5.22 -12.89 -8.46
N ARG A 80 5.64 -13.03 -7.20
CA ARG A 80 5.07 -14.00 -6.27
C ARG A 80 3.58 -13.74 -6.03
N VAL A 81 3.23 -12.49 -5.77
CA VAL A 81 1.84 -12.09 -5.52
C VAL A 81 0.98 -12.30 -6.77
N LEU A 82 1.48 -11.87 -7.94
CA LEU A 82 0.76 -12.05 -9.20
C LEU A 82 0.52 -13.53 -9.53
N ASN A 83 1.52 -14.37 -9.33
CA ASN A 83 1.38 -15.81 -9.60
C ASN A 83 0.33 -16.43 -8.69
N GLN A 84 0.30 -16.07 -7.41
CA GLN A 84 -0.74 -16.56 -6.51
C GLN A 84 -2.13 -16.11 -6.94
N LEU A 85 -2.30 -14.83 -7.29
CA LEU A 85 -3.59 -14.29 -7.70
C LEU A 85 -4.07 -14.90 -9.01
N VAL A 86 -3.18 -15.13 -9.96
CA VAL A 86 -3.52 -15.78 -11.23
C VAL A 86 -3.88 -17.24 -11.01
N ASN A 87 -3.08 -17.96 -10.22
CA ASN A 87 -3.31 -19.39 -9.96
C ASN A 87 -4.64 -19.63 -9.24
N GLU A 88 -5.04 -18.73 -8.36
CA GLU A 88 -6.30 -18.83 -7.63
C GLU A 88 -7.44 -18.10 -8.32
N LYS A 89 -7.22 -17.64 -9.55
CA LYS A 89 -8.23 -17.06 -10.44
C LYS A 89 -8.85 -15.75 -9.96
N TYR A 90 -8.11 -14.98 -9.15
CA TYR A 90 -8.55 -13.64 -8.75
C TYR A 90 -8.27 -12.60 -9.83
N ILE A 91 -7.22 -12.81 -10.62
CA ILE A 91 -6.89 -11.96 -11.76
C ILE A 91 -6.50 -12.83 -12.95
N THR A 92 -6.54 -12.25 -14.15
CA THR A 92 -6.08 -12.89 -15.40
C THR A 92 -4.92 -12.10 -15.99
N ARG A 93 -4.05 -12.77 -16.68
CA ARG A 93 -2.99 -12.12 -17.45
C ARG A 93 -3.47 -11.77 -18.84
#